data_8599c28b72f4644ad3c0028c8ffd140f
#
_entry.id   8599c28b72f4644ad3c0028c8ffd140f
#
_cell.length_a   1.000
_cell.length_b   1.000
_cell.length_c   1.000
_cell.angle_alpha   90.00
_cell.angle_beta   90.00
_cell.angle_gamma   90.00
#
_symmetry.space_group_name_H-M   'P 1'
#
loop_
_entity.id
_entity.type
_entity.pdbx_description
1 polymer ?
#
loop_
_entity_poly.entity_id
_entity_poly.type
_entity_poly.pdbx_seq_one_letter_code
_entity_poly.pdbx_strand_id
1 'polypeptide(L)'
;LILGQLQPDEGSVKLGTKLEIAYSDQLRGKLEPEQNLIDNVCGGQEFIELNGKRRHAISYLGDFLFSPERVRTPVKALSGGEQNRAILARLFSKPANLLVLDEPTNDLDIETLELLEDILLSFDGTVILVSHDRDFMDHVVTQLLILRGDGTVEEQAGGYSDWEARGGRLVEPETRVQQMPASKPETPAPVAASPASTA
;
A
#
# COMPACT_ATOMS: atom_id res chain seq x y z
N LEU A 1 -0.90 13.61 -4.72
CA LEU A 1 -1.00 14.99 -4.19
C LEU A 1 -0.35 15.07 -2.81
N ILE A 2 -0.84 14.36 -1.80
CA ILE A 2 -0.36 14.44 -0.40
C ILE A 2 1.16 14.24 -0.28
N LEU A 3 1.73 13.33 -1.06
CA LEU A 3 3.18 13.04 -1.08
C LEU A 3 3.99 13.95 -2.03
N GLY A 4 3.35 14.95 -2.64
CA GLY A 4 4.01 15.88 -3.56
C GLY A 4 4.41 15.28 -4.92
N GLN A 5 4.01 14.05 -5.24
CA GLN A 5 4.29 13.41 -6.54
C GLN A 5 3.47 14.01 -7.69
N LEU A 6 2.33 14.58 -7.37
CA LEU A 6 1.46 15.30 -8.29
C LEU A 6 1.25 16.73 -7.80
N GLN A 7 1.21 17.68 -8.73
CA GLN A 7 0.85 19.07 -8.42
C GLN A 7 -0.68 19.21 -8.38
N PRO A 8 -1.25 20.03 -7.48
CA PRO A 8 -2.67 20.34 -7.51
C PRO A 8 -2.98 21.26 -8.69
N ASP A 9 -4.16 21.09 -9.30
CA ASP A 9 -4.66 21.98 -10.35
C ASP A 9 -4.97 23.37 -9.78
N GLU A 10 -5.50 23.41 -8.55
CA GLU A 10 -5.76 24.64 -7.81
C GLU A 10 -5.32 24.47 -6.34
N GLY A 11 -4.94 25.56 -5.72
CA GLY A 11 -4.50 25.57 -4.32
C GLY A 11 -3.02 25.27 -4.13
N SER A 12 -2.62 24.85 -2.93
CA SER A 12 -1.22 24.53 -2.62
C SER A 12 -1.13 23.40 -1.59
N VAL A 13 -0.10 22.54 -1.74
CA VAL A 13 0.28 21.53 -0.76
C VAL A 13 1.56 21.98 -0.08
N LYS A 14 1.56 22.01 1.26
CA LYS A 14 2.76 22.28 2.05
C LYS A 14 3.13 21.04 2.83
N LEU A 15 4.27 20.46 2.49
CA LEU A 15 4.86 19.38 3.27
C LEU A 15 5.61 19.97 4.48
N GLY A 16 5.51 19.29 5.61
CA GLY A 16 6.28 19.63 6.81
C GLY A 16 7.79 19.52 6.58
N THR A 17 8.57 20.07 7.49
CA THR A 17 10.03 19.93 7.48
C THR A 17 10.45 18.63 8.15
N LYS A 18 11.56 18.01 7.68
CA LYS A 18 12.14 16.78 8.24
C LYS A 18 11.20 15.56 8.15
N LEU A 19 10.40 15.48 7.08
CA LEU A 19 9.61 14.29 6.83
C LEU A 19 10.50 13.16 6.34
N GLU A 20 10.42 12.03 7.04
CA GLU A 20 10.99 10.75 6.66
C GLU A 20 9.83 9.84 6.30
N ILE A 21 9.60 9.65 5.00
CA ILE A 21 8.42 8.97 4.48
C ILE A 21 8.78 7.52 4.15
N ALA A 22 8.08 6.57 4.74
CA ALA A 22 8.10 5.18 4.31
C ALA A 22 6.79 4.87 3.56
N TYR A 23 6.91 4.31 2.35
CA TYR A 23 5.78 3.98 1.50
C TYR A 23 5.77 2.49 1.16
N SER A 24 4.64 1.82 1.39
CA SER A 24 4.54 0.36 1.28
C SER A 24 4.74 -0.17 -0.14
N ASP A 25 4.33 0.58 -1.16
CA ASP A 25 4.49 0.15 -2.56
C ASP A 25 5.96 0.08 -3.00
N GLN A 26 6.80 0.98 -2.48
CA GLN A 26 8.25 0.96 -2.74
C GLN A 26 8.95 -0.26 -2.11
N LEU A 27 8.28 -0.95 -1.21
CA LEU A 27 8.83 -2.06 -0.43
C LEU A 27 8.33 -3.44 -0.89
N ARG A 28 7.32 -3.49 -1.76
CA ARG A 28 7.03 -4.67 -2.58
C ARG A 28 8.21 -5.02 -3.51
N GLY A 29 9.30 -4.24 -3.45
CA GLY A 29 10.60 -4.59 -4.00
C GLY A 29 11.01 -5.95 -3.45
N LYS A 30 11.16 -6.91 -4.34
CA LYS A 30 11.43 -8.32 -4.09
C LYS A 30 12.57 -8.46 -3.08
N LEU A 31 12.31 -9.23 -2.03
CA LEU A 31 13.37 -9.75 -1.19
C LEU A 31 14.31 -10.57 -2.08
N GLU A 32 15.61 -10.47 -1.84
CA GLU A 32 16.61 -11.26 -2.56
C GLU A 32 16.52 -12.72 -2.13
N PRO A 33 16.07 -13.65 -3.00
CA PRO A 33 15.71 -15.01 -2.58
C PRO A 33 16.87 -15.82 -2.00
N GLU A 34 18.09 -15.55 -2.45
CA GLU A 34 19.29 -16.29 -2.04
C GLU A 34 19.91 -15.73 -0.74
N GLN A 35 19.53 -14.54 -0.33
CA GLN A 35 20.00 -13.92 0.89
C GLN A 35 19.11 -14.31 2.08
N ASN A 36 19.68 -14.29 3.29
CA ASN A 36 18.94 -14.51 4.53
C ASN A 36 18.17 -13.24 4.96
N LEU A 37 17.39 -13.34 6.04
CA LEU A 37 16.58 -12.20 6.53
C LEU A 37 17.43 -11.04 7.04
N ILE A 38 18.56 -11.31 7.68
CA ILE A 38 19.42 -10.24 8.21
C ILE A 38 19.97 -9.40 7.05
N ASP A 39 20.38 -10.05 5.96
CA ASP A 39 20.88 -9.35 4.78
C ASP A 39 19.75 -8.53 4.10
N ASN A 40 18.57 -9.13 3.95
CA ASN A 40 17.42 -8.49 3.30
C ASN A 40 16.83 -7.32 4.09
N VAL A 41 16.75 -7.44 5.40
CA VAL A 41 16.05 -6.49 6.28
C VAL A 41 17.02 -5.49 6.91
N CYS A 42 18.18 -5.98 7.39
CA CYS A 42 19.14 -5.20 8.15
C CYS A 42 20.40 -4.85 7.34
N GLY A 43 20.45 -5.17 6.04
CA GLY A 43 21.62 -4.92 5.18
C GLY A 43 22.86 -5.68 5.64
N GLY A 44 22.72 -6.87 6.22
CA GLY A 44 23.81 -7.69 6.74
C GLY A 44 24.40 -7.18 8.07
N GLN A 45 23.85 -6.14 8.65
CA GLN A 45 24.33 -5.57 9.90
C GLN A 45 23.82 -6.36 11.10
N GLU A 46 24.71 -6.60 12.07
CA GLU A 46 24.34 -7.23 13.34
C GLU A 46 23.43 -6.35 14.21
N PHE A 47 23.56 -5.03 14.05
CA PHE A 47 22.77 -4.03 14.76
C PHE A 47 22.17 -3.03 13.78
N ILE A 48 20.92 -2.66 14.03
CA ILE A 48 20.21 -1.58 13.33
C ILE A 48 19.91 -0.44 14.30
N GLU A 49 19.76 0.76 13.77
CA GLU A 49 19.35 1.93 14.53
C GLU A 49 17.86 2.23 14.23
N LEU A 50 17.05 2.20 15.28
CA LEU A 50 15.62 2.48 15.21
C LEU A 50 15.30 3.61 16.20
N ASN A 51 14.78 4.72 15.72
CA ASN A 51 14.42 5.88 16.53
C ASN A 51 15.54 6.31 17.50
N GLY A 52 16.81 6.32 17.01
CA GLY A 52 17.98 6.66 17.80
C GLY A 52 18.43 5.60 18.81
N LYS A 53 17.82 4.42 18.81
CA LYS A 53 18.21 3.30 19.66
C LYS A 53 18.83 2.17 18.85
N ARG A 54 19.98 1.70 19.30
CA ARG A 54 20.65 0.55 18.69
C ARG A 54 20.00 -0.76 19.15
N ARG A 55 19.59 -1.59 18.19
CA ARG A 55 18.96 -2.91 18.43
C ARG A 55 19.69 -4.01 17.67
N HIS A 56 19.81 -5.17 18.28
CA HIS A 56 20.36 -6.35 17.61
C HIS A 56 19.38 -6.87 16.55
N ALA A 57 19.86 -7.19 15.33
CA ALA A 57 19.03 -7.61 14.20
C ALA A 57 18.15 -8.84 14.52
N ILE A 58 18.71 -9.85 15.20
CA ILE A 58 17.93 -11.04 15.59
C ILE A 58 16.78 -10.67 16.55
N SER A 59 17.04 -9.77 17.53
CA SER A 59 16.00 -9.33 18.45
C SER A 59 14.91 -8.52 17.72
N TYR A 60 15.30 -7.70 16.76
CA TYR A 60 14.37 -6.95 15.92
C TYR A 60 13.50 -7.89 15.09
N LEU A 61 14.11 -8.85 14.39
CA LEU A 61 13.37 -9.84 13.59
C LEU A 61 12.50 -10.76 14.46
N GLY A 62 12.87 -10.96 15.72
CA GLY A 62 12.02 -11.66 16.70
C GLY A 62 10.68 -10.98 16.95
N ASP A 63 10.60 -9.64 16.88
CA ASP A 63 9.33 -8.91 16.99
C ASP A 63 8.39 -9.19 15.80
N PHE A 64 8.96 -9.64 14.66
CA PHE A 64 8.23 -10.10 13.49
C PHE A 64 8.04 -11.62 13.45
N LEU A 65 8.08 -12.25 14.63
CA LEU A 65 7.81 -13.68 14.84
C LEU A 65 8.82 -14.62 14.17
N PHE A 66 10.06 -14.18 13.96
CA PHE A 66 11.12 -15.03 13.45
C PHE A 66 11.98 -15.59 14.57
N SER A 67 12.17 -16.92 14.56
CA SER A 67 13.14 -17.55 15.47
C SER A 67 14.59 -17.26 15.06
N PRO A 68 15.56 -17.35 16.00
CA PRO A 68 16.98 -17.11 15.72
C PRO A 68 17.56 -18.01 14.61
N GLU A 69 17.05 -19.22 14.46
CA GLU A 69 17.45 -20.15 13.38
C GLU A 69 16.87 -19.69 12.06
N ARG A 70 15.61 -19.22 12.08
CA ARG A 70 14.86 -18.83 10.87
C ARG A 70 15.45 -17.59 10.21
N VAL A 71 15.96 -16.64 10.98
CA VAL A 71 16.53 -15.39 10.44
C VAL A 71 17.79 -15.63 9.57
N ARG A 72 18.45 -16.78 9.72
CA ARG A 72 19.63 -17.15 8.93
C ARG A 72 19.29 -17.97 7.68
N THR A 73 18.02 -18.33 7.50
CA THR A 73 17.53 -19.11 6.36
C THR A 73 17.38 -18.20 5.14
N PRO A 74 17.76 -18.65 3.91
CA PRO A 74 17.49 -17.90 2.70
C PRO A 74 15.99 -17.64 2.49
N VAL A 75 15.65 -16.46 2.00
CA VAL A 75 14.26 -16.03 1.84
C VAL A 75 13.44 -16.96 0.95
N LYS A 76 14.05 -17.60 -0.05
CA LYS A 76 13.39 -18.60 -0.90
C LYS A 76 12.80 -19.80 -0.14
N ALA A 77 13.28 -20.08 1.07
CA ALA A 77 12.80 -21.18 1.91
C ALA A 77 11.70 -20.73 2.90
N LEU A 78 11.29 -19.47 2.86
CA LEU A 78 10.21 -18.90 3.68
C LEU A 78 8.86 -19.20 3.04
N SER A 79 7.84 -19.41 3.90
CA SER A 79 6.44 -19.43 3.48
C SER A 79 5.97 -18.05 3.01
N GLY A 80 4.81 -17.97 2.33
CA GLY A 80 4.23 -16.68 1.90
C GLY A 80 4.01 -15.73 3.08
N GLY A 81 3.42 -16.20 4.19
CA GLY A 81 3.22 -15.40 5.39
C GLY A 81 4.54 -14.93 6.01
N GLU A 82 5.58 -15.79 6.07
CA GLU A 82 6.91 -15.37 6.52
C GLU A 82 7.53 -14.33 5.60
N GLN A 83 7.33 -14.42 4.28
CA GLN A 83 7.81 -13.41 3.34
C GLN A 83 7.09 -12.07 3.56
N ASN A 84 5.78 -12.07 3.81
CA ASN A 84 5.02 -10.87 4.13
C ASN A 84 5.53 -10.23 5.43
N ARG A 85 5.77 -11.01 6.49
CA ARG A 85 6.38 -10.51 7.74
C ARG A 85 7.79 -9.95 7.52
N ALA A 86 8.58 -10.54 6.62
CA ALA A 86 9.90 -10.03 6.27
C ALA A 86 9.84 -8.69 5.52
N ILE A 87 8.85 -8.52 4.65
CA ILE A 87 8.57 -7.26 3.96
C ILE A 87 8.17 -6.17 4.97
N LEU A 88 7.29 -6.49 5.92
CA LEU A 88 6.94 -5.58 7.01
C LEU A 88 8.16 -5.23 7.87
N ALA A 89 8.96 -6.21 8.28
CA ALA A 89 10.18 -5.96 9.03
C ALA A 89 11.13 -5.01 8.26
N ARG A 90 11.26 -5.17 6.95
CA ARG A 90 12.07 -4.28 6.11
C ARG A 90 11.47 -2.87 6.00
N LEU A 91 10.15 -2.75 6.00
CA LEU A 91 9.46 -1.47 6.02
C LEU A 91 9.80 -0.69 7.29
N PHE A 92 9.60 -1.32 8.43
CA PHE A 92 9.79 -0.71 9.75
C PHE A 92 11.26 -0.65 10.20
N SER A 93 12.20 -1.25 9.46
CA SER A 93 13.63 -1.14 9.76
C SER A 93 14.22 0.23 9.37
N LYS A 94 13.52 1.01 8.57
CA LYS A 94 13.95 2.35 8.14
C LYS A 94 13.37 3.41 9.06
N PRO A 95 14.13 4.46 9.38
CA PRO A 95 13.56 5.59 10.09
C PRO A 95 12.45 6.22 9.26
N ALA A 96 11.30 6.43 9.90
CA ALA A 96 10.15 7.09 9.29
C ALA A 96 9.32 7.80 10.36
N ASN A 97 8.78 8.97 10.02
CA ASN A 97 7.79 9.69 10.83
C ASN A 97 6.47 9.91 10.09
N LEU A 98 6.43 9.50 8.83
CA LEU A 98 5.22 9.40 8.02
C LEU A 98 5.21 8.05 7.30
N LEU A 99 4.22 7.24 7.60
CA LEU A 99 4.02 5.93 6.98
C LEU A 99 2.81 6.00 6.06
N VAL A 100 2.96 5.53 4.83
CA VAL A 100 1.87 5.45 3.85
C VAL A 100 1.69 4.00 3.43
N LEU A 101 0.54 3.45 3.75
CA LEU A 101 0.15 2.08 3.47
C LEU A 101 -1.01 2.05 2.49
N ASP A 102 -0.84 1.33 1.40
CA ASP A 102 -1.86 1.14 0.38
C ASP A 102 -2.24 -0.34 0.35
N GLU A 103 -3.48 -0.65 0.78
CA GLU A 103 -4.03 -1.99 0.92
C GLU A 103 -3.06 -2.97 1.62
N PRO A 104 -2.56 -2.64 2.83
CA PRO A 104 -1.53 -3.45 3.48
C PRO A 104 -2.06 -4.80 3.99
N THR A 105 -3.36 -4.98 4.12
CA THR A 105 -4.01 -6.20 4.61
C THR A 105 -4.16 -7.27 3.54
N ASN A 106 -3.99 -6.93 2.26
CA ASN A 106 -4.11 -7.88 1.17
C ASN A 106 -3.06 -9.00 1.29
N ASP A 107 -3.51 -10.23 1.13
CA ASP A 107 -2.69 -11.45 1.17
C ASP A 107 -2.00 -11.73 2.52
N LEU A 108 -2.42 -11.08 3.62
CA LEU A 108 -1.91 -11.37 4.95
C LEU A 108 -2.71 -12.51 5.60
N ASP A 109 -1.99 -13.38 6.32
CA ASP A 109 -2.60 -14.31 7.26
C ASP A 109 -2.98 -13.56 8.57
N ILE A 110 -3.85 -14.17 9.37
CA ILE A 110 -4.38 -13.57 10.60
C ILE A 110 -3.25 -13.16 11.55
N GLU A 111 -2.24 -14.01 11.71
CA GLU A 111 -1.10 -13.74 12.59
C GLU A 111 -0.29 -12.51 12.14
N THR A 112 -0.10 -12.36 10.83
CA THR A 112 0.58 -11.20 10.25
C THR A 112 -0.27 -9.93 10.33
N LEU A 113 -1.60 -10.06 10.22
CA LEU A 113 -2.52 -8.94 10.36
C LEU A 113 -2.50 -8.38 11.79
N GLU A 114 -2.63 -9.25 12.81
CA GLU A 114 -2.53 -8.87 14.22
C GLU A 114 -1.19 -8.20 14.53
N LEU A 115 -0.10 -8.75 14.00
CA LEU A 115 1.23 -8.14 14.13
C LEU A 115 1.28 -6.74 13.51
N LEU A 116 0.68 -6.54 12.33
CA LEU A 116 0.64 -5.24 11.68
C LEU A 116 -0.15 -4.22 12.51
N GLU A 117 -1.30 -4.61 13.08
CA GLU A 117 -2.09 -3.77 13.99
C GLU A 117 -1.25 -3.31 15.19
N ASP A 118 -0.60 -4.24 15.88
CA ASP A 118 0.24 -3.94 17.04
C ASP A 118 1.38 -2.97 16.71
N ILE A 119 2.03 -3.16 15.57
CA ILE A 119 3.10 -2.28 15.11
C ILE A 119 2.56 -0.88 14.82
N LEU A 120 1.43 -0.76 14.12
CA LEU A 120 0.83 0.53 13.78
C LEU A 120 0.34 1.28 15.00
N LEU A 121 -0.25 0.59 15.98
CA LEU A 121 -0.67 1.20 17.25
C LEU A 121 0.51 1.71 18.09
N SER A 122 1.68 1.10 17.94
CA SER A 122 2.92 1.52 18.62
C SER A 122 3.78 2.50 17.82
N PHE A 123 3.39 2.82 16.58
CA PHE A 123 4.17 3.70 15.71
C PHE A 123 4.11 5.15 16.18
N ASP A 124 5.30 5.73 16.45
CA ASP A 124 5.43 7.12 16.89
C ASP A 124 5.57 8.05 15.66
N GLY A 125 4.44 8.28 14.98
CA GLY A 125 4.40 9.09 13.77
C GLY A 125 3.00 9.21 13.20
N THR A 126 2.90 9.71 11.98
CA THR A 126 1.65 9.79 11.23
C THR A 126 1.51 8.60 10.30
N VAL A 127 0.36 7.94 10.34
CA VAL A 127 0.00 6.87 9.41
C VAL A 127 -1.08 7.34 8.46
N ILE A 128 -0.86 7.20 7.17
CA ILE A 128 -1.87 7.32 6.12
C ILE A 128 -2.15 5.92 5.60
N LEU A 129 -3.37 5.47 5.82
CA LEU A 129 -3.83 4.14 5.46
C LEU A 129 -4.91 4.21 4.38
N VAL A 130 -4.72 3.48 3.30
CA VAL A 130 -5.77 3.17 2.33
C VAL A 130 -6.11 1.70 2.50
N SER A 131 -7.35 1.39 2.83
CA SER A 131 -7.80 0.00 3.03
C SER A 131 -9.29 -0.15 2.74
N HIS A 132 -9.68 -1.35 2.34
CA HIS A 132 -11.07 -1.79 2.27
C HIS A 132 -11.49 -2.64 3.47
N ASP A 133 -10.54 -2.99 4.32
CA ASP A 133 -10.77 -3.76 5.55
C ASP A 133 -11.28 -2.85 6.66
N ARG A 134 -12.59 -2.94 6.94
CA ARG A 134 -13.27 -2.05 7.89
C ARG A 134 -12.86 -2.35 9.33
N ASP A 135 -12.72 -3.62 9.67
CA ASP A 135 -12.36 -4.05 11.02
C ASP A 135 -10.94 -3.59 11.34
N PHE A 136 -10.01 -3.76 10.40
CA PHE A 136 -8.65 -3.26 10.51
C PHE A 136 -8.60 -1.74 10.67
N MET A 137 -9.38 -0.99 9.86
CA MET A 137 -9.46 0.47 10.00
C MET A 137 -9.97 0.87 11.38
N ASP A 138 -11.01 0.22 11.90
CA ASP A 138 -11.58 0.55 13.21
C ASP A 138 -10.60 0.33 14.36
N HIS A 139 -9.67 -0.62 14.22
CA HIS A 139 -8.63 -0.87 15.23
C HIS A 139 -7.48 0.14 15.18
N VAL A 140 -7.13 0.65 13.99
CA VAL A 140 -5.86 1.38 13.80
C VAL A 140 -6.06 2.88 13.62
N VAL A 141 -7.14 3.33 12.92
CA VAL A 141 -7.27 4.72 12.56
C VAL A 141 -8.00 5.55 13.62
N THR A 142 -7.60 6.82 13.72
CA THR A 142 -8.25 7.80 14.61
C THR A 142 -9.12 8.79 13.84
N GLN A 143 -9.01 8.77 12.51
CA GLN A 143 -9.68 9.72 11.62
C GLN A 143 -9.84 9.12 10.23
N LEU A 144 -10.96 9.42 9.57
CA LEU A 144 -11.23 9.04 8.18
C LEU A 144 -11.23 10.26 7.28
N LEU A 145 -10.70 10.07 6.08
CA LEU A 145 -10.88 10.95 4.93
C LEU A 145 -11.68 10.19 3.87
N ILE A 146 -12.94 10.57 3.70
CA ILE A 146 -13.86 9.90 2.78
C ILE A 146 -13.91 10.70 1.47
N LEU A 147 -13.40 10.11 0.39
CA LEU A 147 -13.46 10.70 -0.94
C LEU A 147 -14.81 10.33 -1.56
N ARG A 148 -15.67 11.31 -1.76
CA ARG A 148 -16.97 11.12 -2.40
C ARG A 148 -16.85 11.17 -3.92
N GLY A 149 -17.71 10.44 -4.61
CA GLY A 149 -17.70 10.41 -6.08
C GLY A 149 -18.04 11.73 -6.77
N ASP A 150 -18.50 12.73 -6.02
CA ASP A 150 -18.78 14.10 -6.47
C ASP A 150 -17.56 15.04 -6.39
N GLY A 151 -16.41 14.52 -5.97
CA GLY A 151 -15.17 15.28 -5.81
C GLY A 151 -15.02 15.96 -4.45
N THR A 152 -15.98 15.79 -3.53
CA THR A 152 -15.85 16.29 -2.17
C THR A 152 -15.11 15.31 -1.27
N VAL A 153 -14.40 15.86 -0.26
CA VAL A 153 -13.72 15.07 0.77
C VAL A 153 -14.40 15.40 2.11
N GLU A 154 -14.86 14.37 2.80
CA GLU A 154 -15.41 14.45 4.13
C GLU A 154 -14.38 13.98 5.14
N GLU A 155 -14.20 14.75 6.20
CA GLU A 155 -13.32 14.45 7.32
C GLU A 155 -14.17 14.03 8.52
N GLN A 156 -13.85 12.85 9.09
CA GLN A 156 -14.60 12.29 10.20
C GLN A 156 -13.65 11.77 11.27
N ALA A 157 -13.84 12.19 12.52
CA ALA A 157 -13.13 11.63 13.67
C ALA A 157 -13.69 10.25 14.02
N GLY A 158 -12.79 9.30 14.32
CA GLY A 158 -13.09 7.91 14.62
C GLY A 158 -12.85 6.98 13.45
N GLY A 159 -13.24 5.70 13.64
CA GLY A 159 -13.12 4.64 12.65
C GLY A 159 -14.30 4.58 11.68
N TYR A 160 -14.31 3.52 10.88
CA TYR A 160 -15.36 3.27 9.90
C TYR A 160 -16.75 3.05 10.56
N SER A 161 -16.80 2.29 11.65
CA SER A 161 -18.04 2.03 12.40
C SER A 161 -18.63 3.30 13.01
N ASP A 162 -17.79 4.22 13.48
CA ASP A 162 -18.24 5.53 14.00
C ASP A 162 -18.90 6.37 12.90
N TRP A 163 -18.33 6.37 11.71
CA TRP A 163 -18.88 7.06 10.56
C TRP A 163 -20.20 6.45 10.10
N GLU A 164 -20.29 5.11 10.01
CA GLU A 164 -21.52 4.40 9.65
C GLU A 164 -22.64 4.65 10.67
N ALA A 165 -22.33 4.62 11.97
CA ALA A 165 -23.27 4.91 13.05
C ALA A 165 -23.88 6.34 12.97
N ARG A 166 -23.13 7.28 12.41
CA ARG A 166 -23.59 8.66 12.16
C ARG A 166 -24.34 8.83 10.85
N GLY A 167 -24.65 7.73 10.16
CA GLY A 167 -25.41 7.73 8.91
C GLY A 167 -24.55 7.82 7.65
N GLY A 168 -23.24 7.66 7.78
CA GLY A 168 -22.33 7.55 6.66
C GLY A 168 -22.66 6.34 5.79
N ARG A 169 -22.59 6.48 4.48
CA ARG A 169 -22.75 5.40 3.51
C ARG A 169 -21.82 5.60 2.35
N LEU A 170 -21.06 4.57 2.02
CA LEU A 170 -20.34 4.55 0.75
C LEU A 170 -21.37 4.43 -0.37
N VAL A 171 -21.34 5.35 -1.32
CA VAL A 171 -22.07 5.23 -2.56
C VAL A 171 -21.23 4.29 -3.42
N GLU A 172 -21.70 3.06 -3.62
CA GLU A 172 -21.09 2.18 -4.60
C GLU A 172 -21.15 2.90 -5.96
N PRO A 173 -20.02 3.00 -6.69
CA PRO A 173 -20.06 3.56 -8.02
C PRO A 173 -21.01 2.69 -8.83
N GLU A 174 -22.18 3.25 -9.20
CA GLU A 174 -23.03 2.62 -10.21
C GLU A 174 -22.11 2.28 -11.38
N THR A 175 -22.01 1.01 -11.70
CA THR A 175 -21.27 0.53 -12.86
C THR A 175 -21.90 1.20 -14.08
N ARG A 176 -21.38 2.37 -14.47
CA ARG A 176 -21.70 2.98 -15.74
C ARG A 176 -21.18 2.01 -16.81
N VAL A 177 -22.01 1.04 -17.13
CA VAL A 177 -21.93 0.35 -18.41
C VAL A 177 -22.14 1.45 -19.43
N GLN A 178 -21.05 2.07 -19.88
CA GLN A 178 -21.07 2.90 -21.06
C GLN A 178 -21.53 1.97 -22.19
N GLN A 179 -22.83 2.04 -22.50
CA GLN A 179 -23.33 1.60 -23.80
C GLN A 179 -22.60 2.47 -24.84
N MET A 180 -21.50 1.95 -25.32
CA MET A 180 -20.91 2.48 -26.57
C MET A 180 -22.01 2.39 -27.63
N PRO A 181 -22.36 3.51 -28.30
CA PRO A 181 -23.29 3.43 -29.39
C PRO A 181 -22.70 2.51 -30.46
N ALA A 182 -23.42 1.47 -30.79
CA ALA A 182 -23.06 0.54 -31.85
C ALA A 182 -22.78 1.35 -33.12
N SER A 183 -21.53 1.38 -33.55
CA SER A 183 -21.13 1.90 -34.85
C SER A 183 -21.82 1.06 -35.93
N LYS A 184 -22.68 1.68 -36.71
CA LYS A 184 -23.28 1.06 -37.91
C LYS A 184 -22.16 0.53 -38.80
N PRO A 185 -22.31 -0.68 -39.35
CA PRO A 185 -21.35 -1.17 -40.35
C PRO A 185 -21.45 -0.28 -41.60
N GLU A 186 -20.35 0.38 -41.93
CA GLU A 186 -20.20 1.04 -43.22
C GLU A 186 -20.19 -0.01 -44.33
N THR A 187 -21.16 0.11 -45.24
CA THR A 187 -21.25 -0.67 -46.46
C THR A 187 -20.08 -0.28 -47.38
N PRO A 188 -19.26 -1.21 -47.87
CA PRO A 188 -18.18 -0.85 -48.80
C PRO A 188 -18.77 -0.42 -50.15
N ALA A 189 -18.32 0.75 -50.61
CA ALA A 189 -18.64 1.29 -51.96
C ALA A 189 -18.07 0.38 -53.06
N PRO A 190 -18.75 0.24 -54.21
CA PRO A 190 -18.30 -0.62 -55.28
C PRO A 190 -17.04 -0.04 -55.99
N VAL A 191 -16.03 -0.89 -56.12
CA VAL A 191 -14.81 -0.61 -56.85
C VAL A 191 -15.13 -0.51 -58.35
N ALA A 192 -14.90 0.66 -58.93
CA ALA A 192 -14.98 0.87 -60.36
C ALA A 192 -13.85 0.15 -61.09
N ALA A 193 -14.23 -0.69 -62.05
CA ALA A 193 -13.32 -1.38 -62.95
C ALA A 193 -12.68 -0.35 -63.92
N SER A 194 -11.34 -0.39 -63.98
CA SER A 194 -10.56 0.36 -65.00
C SER A 194 -10.40 -0.49 -66.23
N PRO A 195 -10.54 0.05 -67.49
CA PRO A 195 -10.47 -0.75 -68.70
C PRO A 195 -9.02 -1.04 -69.10
N ALA A 196 -8.84 -2.26 -69.61
CA ALA A 196 -7.61 -2.73 -70.20
C ALA A 196 -7.27 -1.88 -71.43
N SER A 197 -6.03 -1.41 -71.58
CA SER A 197 -5.46 -0.86 -72.80
C SER A 197 -4.59 -1.93 -73.49
N THR A 198 -5.00 -2.25 -74.68
CA THR A 198 -4.31 -3.05 -75.71
C THR A 198 -3.26 -2.16 -76.42
N ALA A 199 -2.02 -2.60 -76.46
CA ALA A 199 -1.13 -2.52 -77.62
C ALA A 199 0.24 -3.15 -77.28
#